data_fc456c5b4ccc80fec401690e8951aa83
#
_entry.id   fc456c5b4ccc80fec401690e8951aa83
#
_cell.length_a   1.000
_cell.length_b   1.000
_cell.length_c   1.000
_cell.angle_alpha   90.00
_cell.angle_beta   90.00
_cell.angle_gamma   90.00
#
_symmetry.space_group_name_H-M   'P 1'
#
loop_
_entity.id
_entity.type
_entity.pdbx_description
1 polymer ?
#
loop_
_entity_poly.entity_id
_entity_poly.type
_entity_poly.pdbx_seq_one_letter_code
_entity_poly.pdbx_strand_id
1 'polypeptide(L)'
;MSYHQKMRDLREDHDMTQAQVAMILGTTKNQVGKYERGEQDMNINHLIKLCNFYKVSADFILDLPEGRPYGNSITKKKGDNKKK
;
A
#
# COMPACT_ATOMS: atom_id res chain seq x y z
N MET A 1 -4.23 -12.36 1.80
CA MET A 1 -2.81 -11.97 1.70
C MET A 1 -2.62 -10.59 2.29
N SER A 2 -1.55 -10.39 3.04
CA SER A 2 -1.28 -9.10 3.65
C SER A 2 -0.63 -8.14 2.63
N TYR A 3 -0.71 -6.83 2.90
CA TYR A 3 -0.07 -5.87 2.02
C TYR A 3 1.46 -6.01 2.05
N HIS A 4 2.00 -6.55 3.14
CA HIS A 4 3.44 -6.80 3.23
C HIS A 4 3.89 -7.77 2.15
N GLN A 5 3.13 -8.85 1.96
CA GLN A 5 3.43 -9.81 0.91
C GLN A 5 3.18 -9.23 -0.48
N LYS A 6 2.11 -8.45 -0.62
CA LYS A 6 1.81 -7.79 -1.89
C LYS A 6 2.94 -6.85 -2.31
N MET A 7 3.50 -6.13 -1.35
CA MET A 7 4.62 -5.23 -1.61
C MET A 7 5.82 -6.00 -2.17
N ARG A 8 6.13 -7.15 -1.56
CA ARG A 8 7.21 -8.00 -2.04
C ARG A 8 6.90 -8.57 -3.42
N ASP A 9 5.67 -9.02 -3.63
CA ASP A 9 5.26 -9.60 -4.91
C ASP A 9 5.41 -8.58 -6.03
N LEU A 10 4.98 -7.33 -5.81
CA LEU A 10 5.12 -6.28 -6.81
C LEU A 10 6.59 -6.02 -7.13
N ARG A 11 7.43 -6.00 -6.11
CA ARG A 11 8.86 -5.80 -6.32
C ARG A 11 9.46 -6.90 -7.17
N GLU A 12 9.14 -8.15 -6.84
CA GLU A 12 9.66 -9.30 -7.58
C GLU A 12 9.11 -9.36 -9.00
N ASP A 13 7.84 -9.01 -9.18
CA ASP A 13 7.22 -8.97 -10.50
C ASP A 13 7.89 -7.95 -11.41
N HIS A 14 8.45 -6.88 -10.82
CA HIS A 14 9.15 -5.84 -11.58
C HIS A 14 10.66 -6.07 -11.61
N ASP A 15 11.13 -7.24 -11.16
CA ASP A 15 12.54 -7.60 -11.15
C ASP A 15 13.42 -6.58 -10.42
N MET A 16 12.93 -6.08 -9.30
CA MET A 16 13.63 -5.07 -8.51
C MET A 16 14.19 -5.64 -7.23
N THR A 17 15.31 -5.08 -6.78
CA THR A 17 15.88 -5.41 -5.47
C THR A 17 15.26 -4.52 -4.40
N GLN A 18 15.41 -4.95 -3.14
CA GLN A 18 14.99 -4.11 -2.01
C GLN A 18 15.70 -2.76 -2.02
N ALA A 19 16.98 -2.76 -2.39
CA ALA A 19 17.77 -1.53 -2.46
C ALA A 19 17.20 -0.55 -3.50
N GLN A 20 16.77 -1.07 -4.64
CA GLN A 20 16.17 -0.23 -5.69
C GLN A 20 14.86 0.38 -5.22
N VAL A 21 14.00 -0.40 -4.55
CA VAL A 21 12.76 0.13 -4.01
C VAL A 21 13.06 1.16 -2.92
N ALA A 22 14.07 0.91 -2.09
CA ALA A 22 14.47 1.87 -1.06
C ALA A 22 14.85 3.22 -1.65
N MET A 23 15.54 3.21 -2.79
CA MET A 23 15.89 4.46 -3.47
C MET A 23 14.65 5.24 -3.91
N ILE A 24 13.66 4.53 -4.45
CA ILE A 24 12.40 5.14 -4.89
C ILE A 24 11.67 5.77 -3.71
N LEU A 25 11.66 5.08 -2.57
CA LEU A 25 10.97 5.54 -1.38
C LEU A 25 11.76 6.60 -0.60
N GLY A 26 13.05 6.73 -0.87
CA GLY A 26 13.90 7.65 -0.11
C GLY A 26 14.23 7.11 1.27
N THR A 27 14.38 5.80 1.39
CA THR A 27 14.65 5.14 2.66
C THR A 27 15.78 4.11 2.50
N THR A 28 15.92 3.20 3.46
CA THR A 28 16.99 2.22 3.45
C THR A 28 16.48 0.84 3.03
N LYS A 29 17.40 0.02 2.54
CA LYS A 29 17.11 -1.38 2.22
C LYS A 29 16.52 -2.11 3.44
N ASN A 30 17.07 -1.85 4.62
CA ASN A 30 16.59 -2.49 5.85
C ASN A 30 15.14 -2.12 6.14
N GLN A 31 14.76 -0.85 5.87
CA GLN A 31 13.38 -0.41 6.08
C GLN A 31 12.43 -1.14 5.13
N VAL A 32 12.82 -1.29 3.86
CA VAL A 32 12.02 -2.04 2.90
C VAL A 32 11.86 -3.49 3.37
N GLY A 33 12.95 -4.09 3.83
CA GLY A 33 12.89 -5.46 4.36
C GLY A 33 11.92 -5.60 5.52
N LYS A 34 11.91 -4.63 6.44
CA LYS A 34 10.98 -4.65 7.57
C LYS A 34 9.54 -4.57 7.11
N TYR A 35 9.26 -3.74 6.11
CA TYR A 35 7.92 -3.65 5.52
C TYR A 35 7.50 -5.01 4.94
N GLU A 36 8.39 -5.63 4.18
CA GLU A 36 8.05 -6.88 3.49
C GLU A 36 7.88 -8.06 4.45
N ARG A 37 8.59 -8.04 5.57
CA ARG A 37 8.47 -9.10 6.58
C ARG A 37 7.32 -8.86 7.57
N GLY A 38 6.66 -7.72 7.47
CA GLY A 38 5.58 -7.39 8.39
C GLY A 38 6.05 -6.94 9.75
N GLU A 39 7.32 -6.57 9.87
CA GLU A 39 7.88 -6.11 11.15
C GLU A 39 7.52 -4.67 11.46
N GLN A 40 7.12 -3.91 10.46
CA GLN A 40 6.74 -2.53 10.61
C GLN A 40 5.69 -2.17 9.56
N ASP A 41 4.71 -1.37 9.95
CA ASP A 41 3.70 -0.90 9.02
C ASP A 41 4.26 0.20 8.14
N MET A 42 3.78 0.23 6.88
CA MET A 42 4.30 1.15 5.90
C MET A 42 3.89 2.59 6.21
N ASN A 43 4.86 3.50 6.10
CA ASN A 43 4.61 4.92 6.15
C ASN A 43 3.69 5.32 4.99
N ILE A 44 2.70 6.17 5.26
CA ILE A 44 1.71 6.54 4.23
C ILE A 44 2.37 7.22 3.02
N ASN A 45 3.42 8.01 3.25
CA ASN A 45 4.14 8.65 2.15
C ASN A 45 4.82 7.63 1.26
N HIS A 46 5.35 6.56 1.86
CA HIS A 46 5.95 5.47 1.10
C HIS A 46 4.90 4.73 0.29
N LEU A 47 3.71 4.53 0.86
CA LEU A 47 2.61 3.90 0.14
C LEU A 47 2.24 4.71 -1.10
N ILE A 48 2.12 6.03 -0.95
CA ILE A 48 1.81 6.92 -2.07
C ILE A 48 2.86 6.80 -3.16
N LYS A 49 4.13 6.80 -2.78
CA LYS A 49 5.22 6.68 -3.75
C LYS A 49 5.17 5.35 -4.50
N LEU A 50 4.85 4.26 -3.80
CA LEU A 50 4.73 2.96 -4.46
C LEU A 50 3.56 2.93 -5.44
N CYS A 51 2.41 3.49 -5.04
CA CYS A 51 1.26 3.56 -5.92
C CYS A 51 1.60 4.31 -7.20
N ASN A 52 2.30 5.42 -7.08
CA ASN A 52 2.69 6.24 -8.23
C ASN A 52 3.71 5.52 -9.09
N PHE A 53 4.67 4.86 -8.46
CA PHE A 53 5.73 4.16 -9.21
C PHE A 53 5.19 2.95 -9.97
N TYR A 54 4.43 2.09 -9.29
CA TYR A 54 3.90 0.88 -9.91
C TYR A 54 2.64 1.13 -10.73
N LYS A 55 2.07 2.35 -10.65
CA LYS A 55 0.83 2.71 -11.35
C LYS A 55 -0.34 1.84 -10.91
N VAL A 56 -0.45 1.67 -9.61
CA VAL A 56 -1.54 0.88 -9.01
C VAL A 56 -2.23 1.70 -7.91
N SER A 57 -3.43 1.27 -7.54
CA SER A 57 -4.16 1.93 -6.47
C SER A 57 -3.68 1.46 -5.10
N ALA A 58 -3.94 2.26 -4.07
CA ALA A 58 -3.66 1.86 -2.70
C ALA A 58 -4.48 0.63 -2.32
N ASP A 59 -5.73 0.55 -2.80
CA ASP A 59 -6.57 -0.61 -2.54
C ASP A 59 -5.91 -1.89 -3.02
N PHE A 60 -5.27 -1.83 -4.19
CA PHE A 60 -4.58 -2.99 -4.75
C PHE A 60 -3.41 -3.41 -3.86
N ILE A 61 -2.58 -2.45 -3.44
CA ILE A 61 -1.42 -2.77 -2.59
C ILE A 61 -1.87 -3.28 -1.23
N LEU A 62 -2.89 -2.64 -0.65
CA LEU A 62 -3.37 -3.00 0.67
C LEU A 62 -4.22 -4.28 0.66
N ASP A 63 -4.51 -4.79 -0.53
CA ASP A 63 -5.27 -6.04 -0.72
C ASP A 63 -6.67 -5.93 -0.12
N LEU A 64 -7.31 -4.78 -0.31
CA LEU A 64 -8.66 -4.56 0.18
C LEU A 64 -9.67 -5.12 -0.82
N PRO A 65 -10.78 -5.70 -0.33
CA PRO A 65 -11.80 -6.23 -1.23
C PRO A 65 -12.45 -5.12 -2.04
N GLU A 66 -12.54 -5.32 -3.35
CA GLU A 66 -13.21 -4.38 -4.24
C GLU A 66 -14.70 -4.35 -3.97
N GLY A 67 -15.28 -3.16 -4.11
CA GLY A 67 -16.72 -3.02 -3.94
C GLY A 67 -17.19 -3.15 -2.51
N ARG A 68 -16.28 -3.24 -1.58
CA ARG A 68 -16.64 -3.38 -0.18
C ARG A 68 -17.22 -2.06 0.35
N PRO A 69 -18.43 -2.09 0.89
CA PRO A 69 -18.98 -0.89 1.51
C PRO A 69 -18.21 -0.58 2.79
N TYR A 70 -17.96 0.67 2.97
CA TYR A 70 -17.33 1.11 4.20
C TYR A 70 -18.38 1.64 5.13
N GLY A 71 -18.39 1.13 6.15
CA GLY A 71 -19.24 1.54 7.14
C GLY A 71 -20.55 1.95 6.72
N ASN A 72 -20.32 1.66 6.33
CA ASN A 72 -21.08 1.99 6.20
C ASN A 72 -21.33 2.69 6.76
N SER A 73 -20.72 2.77 6.90
CA SER A 73 -20.61 3.47 7.12
C SER A 73 -20.25 4.40 7.15
N ILE A 74 -19.96 4.74 7.39
CA ILE A 74 -19.57 5.78 7.41
C ILE A 74 -19.82 6.63 6.66
N THR A 75 -20.33 6.27 6.79
CA THR A 75 -20.55 6.89 6.02
C THR A 75 -21.21 7.41 5.63
N LYS A 76 -21.71 7.32 5.86
CA LYS A 76 -22.25 7.65 5.16
C LYS A 76 -22.73 8.26 5.00
N LYS A 77 -23.00 8.31 5.34
CA LYS A 77 -23.37 8.68 4.86
C LYS A 77 -23.55 9.29 4.61
N LYS A 78 -23.77 9.39 4.91
CA LYS A 78 -23.99 9.76 4.39
C LYS A 78 -23.90 10.27 4.06
N GLY A 79 -24.37 10.32 4.53
CA GLY A 79 -24.41 10.59 3.89
C GLY A 79 -24.24 11.09 3.89
N ASP A 80 -24.24 11.38 4.30
CA ASP A 80 -24.21 11.66 4.00
C ASP A 80 -23.67 12.17 3.90
N ASN A 81 -23.88 12.44 4.24
CA ASN A 81 -23.59 12.73 3.79
C ASN A 81 -23.13 13.22 3.55
N LYS A 82 -23.46 13.31 3.69
CA LYS A 82 -23.32 13.43 3.21
C LYS A 82 -22.76 13.80 3.04
N LYS A 83 -23.15 14.14 3.35
CA LYS A 83 -22.90 14.13 2.99
C LYS A 83 -22.27 14.20 2.92
N LYS A 84 -22.67 14.49 3.27
CA LYS A 84 -22.39 14.20 2.94
C LYS A 84 -21.90 14.11 2.81
#